data_460370b4044ccc73d87c19f70a5cb422
#
_entry.id   460370b4044ccc73d87c19f70a5cb422
#
_cell.length_a   1.000
_cell.length_b   1.000
_cell.length_c   1.000
_cell.angle_alpha   90.00
_cell.angle_beta   90.00
_cell.angle_gamma   90.00
#
_symmetry.space_group_name_H-M   'P 1'
#
loop_
_entity.id
_entity.type
_entity.pdbx_description
1 polymer ?
#
loop_
_entity_poly.entity_id
_entity_poly.type
_entity_poly.pdbx_seq_one_letter_code
_entity_poly.pdbx_strand_id
1 'polypeptide(L)'
;MEYLNIAGLIINLFAIAGGGGSSSGSSSGGGSSFGGGSSYGDYSSGGGGGSGYGQLDAVIGIIMLVVLVLMMSIFAWILLSGFKAVKKKRAYMAQKLKSASINDKLWDETALKQHVADTFVRYQKDWSEFNIKSMQTYMTAEYFQHASMMMEALAQADRTNIVDKIKVNRTEIDSFSNPDGTDSDNFIASVDADLRDTLITTSSGQQLYTKEYPSYLEHYKFKRHNNDWLLDGIDTSTASLGMLQTSVQDFAEANNLFFSLDWGYLLLPARGQLFGNGTFGTSDINNHCIGKYNDVLIQLYTYIPEPDYKSETGYVIAQTSVPKNYGEISIRRKGALSVLSKVKHLTKLETEWADFNKKYEVLASDGELATSFELLNPKYMEQLEAVEFDVNIQVVDNIIYLYTSDLSADYNIMLGLLKSAFKEMKI
;
A
#
# COMPACT_ATOMS: atom_id res chain seq x y z
N MET A 1 -18.96 -24.44 -8.05
CA MET A 1 -18.50 -23.12 -7.58
C MET A 1 -17.09 -23.16 -6.97
N GLU A 2 -16.63 -24.24 -6.36
CA GLU A 2 -15.26 -24.34 -5.78
C GLU A 2 -14.11 -24.33 -6.81
N TYR A 3 -14.32 -24.82 -8.02
CA TYR A 3 -13.29 -24.82 -9.07
C TYR A 3 -12.98 -23.43 -9.66
N LEU A 4 -13.90 -22.48 -9.53
CA LEU A 4 -13.69 -21.08 -9.95
C LEU A 4 -12.74 -20.33 -9.00
N ASN A 5 -12.72 -20.71 -7.72
CA ASN A 5 -11.84 -20.10 -6.72
C ASN A 5 -10.37 -20.53 -6.91
N ILE A 6 -10.12 -21.79 -7.31
CA ILE A 6 -8.75 -22.30 -7.50
C ILE A 6 -8.13 -21.71 -8.78
N ALA A 7 -8.90 -21.57 -9.86
CA ALA A 7 -8.42 -20.92 -11.08
C ALA A 7 -8.15 -19.42 -10.87
N GLY A 8 -8.97 -18.74 -10.07
CA GLY A 8 -8.75 -17.35 -9.65
C GLY A 8 -7.50 -17.20 -8.78
N LEU A 9 -7.25 -18.13 -7.86
CA LEU A 9 -6.07 -18.15 -7.01
C LEU A 9 -4.77 -18.36 -7.80
N ILE A 10 -4.82 -19.24 -8.82
CA ILE A 10 -3.65 -19.53 -9.68
C ILE A 10 -3.39 -18.38 -10.66
N ILE A 11 -4.43 -17.74 -11.20
CA ILE A 11 -4.29 -16.53 -12.04
C ILE A 11 -3.71 -15.40 -11.21
N ASN A 12 -4.11 -15.23 -9.95
CA ASN A 12 -3.51 -14.28 -9.02
C ASN A 12 -2.05 -14.62 -8.66
N LEU A 13 -1.69 -15.91 -8.52
CA LEU A 13 -0.29 -16.30 -8.28
C LEU A 13 0.62 -15.96 -9.47
N PHE A 14 0.11 -16.01 -10.70
CA PHE A 14 0.87 -15.62 -11.89
C PHE A 14 0.84 -14.11 -12.15
N ALA A 15 -0.21 -13.41 -11.75
CA ALA A 15 -0.23 -11.95 -11.70
C ALA A 15 0.79 -11.43 -10.67
N ILE A 16 0.96 -12.10 -9.53
CA ILE A 16 1.99 -11.83 -8.52
C ILE A 16 3.41 -12.12 -9.06
N ALA A 17 3.56 -13.07 -9.97
CA ALA A 17 4.86 -13.41 -10.57
C ALA A 17 5.25 -12.49 -11.74
N GLY A 18 4.33 -11.66 -12.25
CA GLY A 18 4.55 -10.82 -13.42
C GLY A 18 3.93 -9.42 -13.37
N GLY A 19 3.30 -9.02 -12.28
CA GLY A 19 2.61 -7.74 -12.18
C GLY A 19 3.02 -6.97 -10.93
N GLY A 20 3.53 -5.75 -11.14
CA GLY A 20 3.80 -4.83 -10.08
C GLY A 20 2.53 -4.24 -9.50
N GLY A 21 2.03 -4.85 -8.47
CA GLY A 21 1.32 -4.14 -7.43
C GLY A 21 2.36 -3.64 -6.45
N SER A 22 2.07 -2.68 -5.61
CA SER A 22 2.92 -2.29 -4.49
C SER A 22 3.42 -3.56 -3.80
N SER A 23 4.53 -4.07 -4.27
CA SER A 23 5.09 -5.31 -3.79
C SER A 23 5.84 -5.00 -2.53
N SER A 24 5.49 -5.62 -1.44
CA SER A 24 6.47 -5.96 -0.43
C SER A 24 7.69 -6.57 -1.14
N GLY A 25 8.68 -5.74 -1.38
CA GLY A 25 9.88 -6.13 -2.11
C GLY A 25 10.77 -6.98 -1.23
N SER A 26 10.60 -8.26 -1.27
CA SER A 26 11.65 -9.18 -0.82
C SER A 26 12.74 -9.22 -1.89
N SER A 27 13.66 -8.28 -1.82
CA SER A 27 14.94 -8.37 -2.52
C SER A 27 15.90 -9.24 -1.72
N SER A 28 15.89 -10.54 -1.93
CA SER A 28 16.97 -11.42 -1.55
C SER A 28 18.16 -11.20 -2.49
N GLY A 29 18.94 -10.18 -2.20
CA GLY A 29 20.28 -9.98 -2.75
C GLY A 29 21.34 -10.47 -1.77
N GLY A 30 21.45 -11.76 -1.60
CA GLY A 30 22.53 -12.39 -0.84
C GLY A 30 23.62 -12.91 -1.76
N GLY A 31 24.53 -12.06 -2.17
CA GLY A 31 25.81 -12.45 -2.68
C GLY A 31 26.74 -12.82 -1.53
N SER A 32 26.78 -14.06 -1.11
CA SER A 32 27.85 -14.58 -0.25
C SER A 32 28.82 -15.35 -1.09
N SER A 33 29.95 -14.70 -1.39
CA SER A 33 31.17 -15.33 -1.82
C SER A 33 31.75 -16.16 -0.66
N PHE A 34 31.68 -17.45 -0.74
CA PHE A 34 32.49 -18.33 0.08
C PHE A 34 33.75 -18.71 -0.70
N GLY A 35 34.89 -18.14 -0.26
CA GLY A 35 36.22 -18.52 -0.63
C GLY A 35 36.54 -19.89 -0.08
N GLY A 36 37.26 -20.67 -0.88
CA GLY A 36 37.61 -22.04 -0.67
C GLY A 36 38.56 -22.31 0.48
N GLY A 37 38.46 -23.50 0.99
CA GLY A 37 39.44 -24.13 1.83
C GLY A 37 39.44 -25.63 1.50
N SER A 38 40.33 -26.01 0.60
CA SER A 38 40.61 -27.40 0.31
C SER A 38 41.36 -28.06 1.50
N SER A 39 40.81 -29.14 2.01
CA SER A 39 41.67 -30.12 2.69
C SER A 39 41.31 -31.53 2.22
N TYR A 40 42.26 -32.11 1.54
CA TYR A 40 42.30 -33.54 1.17
C TYR A 40 42.34 -34.38 2.42
N GLY A 41 41.38 -35.24 2.61
CA GLY A 41 41.44 -36.38 3.53
C GLY A 41 41.25 -37.66 2.73
N ASP A 42 42.35 -38.31 2.53
CA ASP A 42 42.48 -39.62 1.90
C ASP A 42 41.97 -40.70 2.86
N TYR A 43 40.96 -41.47 2.47
CA TYR A 43 40.62 -42.74 3.12
C TYR A 43 40.42 -43.81 2.07
N SER A 44 41.43 -44.65 2.01
CA SER A 44 41.50 -45.88 1.25
C SER A 44 40.54 -46.96 1.77
N SER A 45 39.93 -47.62 0.82
CA SER A 45 39.60 -49.04 0.71
C SER A 45 38.94 -49.79 1.88
N GLY A 46 37.79 -50.31 1.59
CA GLY A 46 37.20 -51.47 2.26
C GLY A 46 36.11 -52.03 1.35
N GLY A 47 36.41 -53.06 0.61
CA GLY A 47 35.46 -53.73 -0.27
C GLY A 47 34.46 -54.57 0.49
N GLY A 48 33.32 -54.88 -0.18
CA GLY A 48 32.38 -55.87 0.29
C GLY A 48 30.97 -55.69 -0.25
N GLY A 49 30.63 -56.35 -1.32
CA GLY A 49 29.40 -57.04 -1.59
C GLY A 49 28.06 -56.38 -1.33
N GLY A 50 27.25 -56.22 -2.37
CA GLY A 50 25.86 -55.95 -2.22
C GLY A 50 25.15 -55.51 -3.52
N SER A 51 25.07 -56.43 -4.47
CA SER A 51 24.34 -56.23 -5.74
C SER A 51 22.82 -56.23 -5.56
N GLY A 52 22.30 -55.45 -4.65
CA GLY A 52 20.85 -55.30 -4.42
C GLY A 52 20.33 -53.89 -4.43
N TYR A 53 21.14 -52.90 -4.16
CA TYR A 53 20.70 -51.51 -4.01
C TYR A 53 20.50 -50.80 -5.35
N GLY A 54 21.23 -51.12 -6.38
CA GLY A 54 21.13 -50.47 -7.70
C GLY A 54 19.78 -50.65 -8.44
N GLN A 55 19.08 -51.76 -8.18
CA GLN A 55 17.74 -51.96 -8.77
C GLN A 55 16.65 -51.20 -8.03
N LEU A 56 16.79 -51.04 -6.71
CA LEU A 56 15.83 -50.26 -5.90
C LEU A 56 15.93 -48.76 -6.24
N ASP A 57 17.15 -48.23 -6.38
CA ASP A 57 17.37 -46.84 -6.75
C ASP A 57 16.87 -46.52 -8.16
N ALA A 58 17.01 -47.46 -9.10
CA ALA A 58 16.46 -47.31 -10.45
C ALA A 58 14.94 -47.31 -10.46
N VAL A 59 14.30 -48.14 -9.64
CA VAL A 59 12.82 -48.20 -9.52
C VAL A 59 12.31 -46.92 -8.84
N ILE A 60 12.95 -46.48 -7.78
CA ILE A 60 12.62 -45.19 -7.11
C ILE A 60 12.77 -44.03 -8.09
N GLY A 61 13.86 -43.98 -8.87
CA GLY A 61 14.08 -42.97 -9.90
C GLY A 61 12.99 -42.93 -10.96
N ILE A 62 12.54 -44.10 -11.42
CA ILE A 62 11.43 -44.20 -12.38
C ILE A 62 10.11 -43.74 -11.76
N ILE A 63 9.82 -44.10 -10.52
CA ILE A 63 8.60 -43.67 -9.80
C ILE A 63 8.64 -42.15 -9.66
N MET A 64 9.75 -41.55 -9.24
CA MET A 64 9.91 -40.10 -9.11
C MET A 64 9.72 -39.39 -10.46
N LEU A 65 10.26 -39.93 -11.54
CA LEU A 65 10.07 -39.41 -12.90
C LEU A 65 8.60 -39.44 -13.31
N VAL A 66 7.90 -40.55 -13.06
CA VAL A 66 6.46 -40.69 -13.37
C VAL A 66 5.64 -39.69 -12.57
N VAL A 67 5.92 -39.52 -11.27
CA VAL A 67 5.26 -38.53 -10.42
C VAL A 67 5.50 -37.09 -10.93
N LEU A 68 6.75 -36.77 -11.31
CA LEU A 68 7.09 -35.49 -11.88
C LEU A 68 6.32 -35.22 -13.19
N VAL A 69 6.26 -36.18 -14.09
CA VAL A 69 5.52 -36.06 -15.35
C VAL A 69 4.01 -35.88 -15.10
N LEU A 70 3.45 -36.63 -14.14
CA LEU A 70 2.05 -36.46 -13.74
C LEU A 70 1.80 -35.07 -13.15
N MET A 71 2.64 -34.59 -12.26
CA MET A 71 2.55 -33.24 -11.70
C MET A 71 2.63 -32.16 -12.79
N MET A 72 3.59 -32.28 -13.72
CA MET A 72 3.72 -31.36 -14.86
C MET A 72 2.49 -31.40 -15.77
N SER A 73 1.91 -32.59 -15.99
CA SER A 73 0.70 -32.74 -16.80
C SER A 73 -0.53 -32.14 -16.15
N ILE A 74 -0.71 -32.32 -14.84
CA ILE A 74 -1.76 -31.69 -14.05
C ILE A 74 -1.60 -30.17 -14.09
N PHE A 75 -0.37 -29.70 -13.86
CA PHE A 75 -0.07 -28.26 -13.91
C PHE A 75 -0.36 -27.65 -15.29
N ALA A 76 0.08 -28.31 -16.36
CA ALA A 76 -0.23 -27.90 -17.73
C ALA A 76 -1.74 -27.87 -18.01
N TRP A 77 -2.47 -28.89 -17.51
CA TRP A 77 -3.93 -28.93 -17.66
C TRP A 77 -4.62 -27.79 -16.92
N ILE A 78 -4.20 -27.48 -15.70
CA ILE A 78 -4.71 -26.34 -14.90
C ILE A 78 -4.46 -25.02 -15.66
N LEU A 79 -3.25 -24.80 -16.17
CA LEU A 79 -2.91 -23.61 -16.95
C LEU A 79 -3.79 -23.50 -18.21
N LEU A 80 -3.90 -24.56 -18.98
CA LEU A 80 -4.71 -24.59 -20.22
C LEU A 80 -6.19 -24.36 -19.93
N SER A 81 -6.71 -24.91 -18.83
CA SER A 81 -8.10 -24.68 -18.41
C SER A 81 -8.36 -23.24 -18.01
N GLY A 82 -7.41 -22.62 -17.30
CA GLY A 82 -7.44 -21.19 -16.95
C GLY A 82 -7.48 -20.30 -18.20
N PHE A 83 -6.58 -20.55 -19.17
CA PHE A 83 -6.58 -19.80 -20.43
C PHE A 83 -7.89 -19.94 -21.21
N LYS A 84 -8.47 -21.15 -21.25
CA LYS A 84 -9.79 -21.38 -21.90
C LYS A 84 -10.91 -20.61 -21.19
N ALA A 85 -10.92 -20.59 -19.85
CA ALA A 85 -11.91 -19.86 -19.07
C ALA A 85 -11.82 -18.34 -19.32
N VAL A 86 -10.60 -17.77 -19.31
CA VAL A 86 -10.37 -16.35 -19.62
C VAL A 86 -10.83 -16.02 -21.04
N LYS A 87 -10.45 -16.84 -22.04
CA LYS A 87 -10.88 -16.65 -23.44
C LYS A 87 -12.40 -16.71 -23.58
N LYS A 88 -13.06 -17.63 -22.87
CA LYS A 88 -14.53 -17.74 -22.86
C LYS A 88 -15.19 -16.51 -22.21
N LYS A 89 -14.65 -16.04 -21.09
CA LYS A 89 -15.14 -14.82 -20.42
C LYS A 89 -15.04 -13.61 -21.36
N ARG A 90 -13.89 -13.42 -22.02
CA ARG A 90 -13.67 -12.31 -22.99
C ARG A 90 -14.65 -12.38 -24.16
N ALA A 91 -14.82 -13.56 -24.77
CA ALA A 91 -15.76 -13.74 -25.88
C ALA A 91 -17.21 -13.42 -25.45
N TYR A 92 -17.60 -13.83 -24.24
CA TYR A 92 -18.90 -13.52 -23.68
C TYR A 92 -19.09 -12.01 -23.46
N MET A 93 -18.06 -11.33 -22.91
CA MET A 93 -18.10 -9.89 -22.70
C MET A 93 -18.18 -9.12 -24.03
N ALA A 94 -17.36 -9.48 -25.02
CA ALA A 94 -17.40 -8.89 -26.35
C ALA A 94 -18.79 -9.05 -27.01
N GLN A 95 -19.43 -10.22 -26.86
CA GLN A 95 -20.79 -10.43 -27.39
C GLN A 95 -21.83 -9.55 -26.67
N LYS A 96 -21.73 -9.41 -25.34
CA LYS A 96 -22.61 -8.53 -24.56
C LYS A 96 -22.44 -7.07 -24.94
N LEU A 97 -21.20 -6.58 -25.04
CA LEU A 97 -20.88 -5.21 -25.48
C LEU A 97 -21.41 -4.94 -26.87
N LYS A 98 -21.21 -5.88 -27.81
CA LYS A 98 -21.76 -5.77 -29.16
C LYS A 98 -23.29 -5.63 -29.14
N SER A 99 -23.99 -6.35 -28.27
CA SER A 99 -25.44 -6.22 -28.12
C SER A 99 -25.85 -4.87 -27.53
N ALA A 100 -25.13 -4.38 -26.53
CA ALA A 100 -25.37 -3.07 -25.93
C ALA A 100 -25.10 -1.92 -26.91
N SER A 101 -24.03 -2.03 -27.72
CA SER A 101 -23.63 -1.01 -28.70
C SER A 101 -24.61 -0.83 -29.86
N ILE A 102 -25.54 -1.76 -30.07
CA ILE A 102 -26.61 -1.62 -31.07
C ILE A 102 -27.54 -0.46 -30.69
N ASN A 103 -27.88 -0.39 -29.42
CA ASN A 103 -28.82 0.61 -28.90
C ASN A 103 -28.10 1.89 -28.42
N ASP A 104 -26.86 1.75 -27.95
CA ASP A 104 -26.08 2.87 -27.42
C ASP A 104 -24.60 2.75 -27.84
N LYS A 105 -24.14 3.66 -28.68
CA LYS A 105 -22.79 3.68 -29.23
C LYS A 105 -21.70 3.91 -28.20
N LEU A 106 -22.02 4.41 -27.01
CA LEU A 106 -21.07 4.52 -25.90
C LEU A 106 -20.53 3.16 -25.44
N TRP A 107 -21.23 2.06 -25.76
CA TRP A 107 -20.81 0.69 -25.49
C TRP A 107 -19.97 0.05 -26.62
N ASP A 108 -19.49 0.83 -27.57
CA ASP A 108 -18.57 0.29 -28.58
C ASP A 108 -17.26 -0.18 -27.92
N GLU A 109 -16.95 -1.48 -28.03
CA GLU A 109 -15.83 -2.11 -27.34
C GLU A 109 -14.49 -1.45 -27.70
N THR A 110 -14.30 -1.10 -28.98
CA THR A 110 -13.05 -0.50 -29.45
C THR A 110 -12.88 0.92 -28.89
N ALA A 111 -13.96 1.70 -28.93
CA ALA A 111 -13.95 3.04 -28.35
C ALA A 111 -13.72 3.01 -26.83
N LEU A 112 -14.36 2.09 -26.10
CA LEU A 112 -14.14 1.92 -24.66
C LEU A 112 -12.68 1.55 -24.36
N LYS A 113 -12.10 0.58 -25.03
CA LYS A 113 -10.70 0.19 -24.84
C LYS A 113 -9.74 1.31 -25.10
N GLN A 114 -9.99 2.11 -26.14
CA GLN A 114 -9.18 3.30 -26.44
C GLN A 114 -9.32 4.36 -25.34
N HIS A 115 -10.57 4.67 -24.91
CA HIS A 115 -10.83 5.61 -23.82
C HIS A 115 -10.11 5.22 -22.54
N VAL A 116 -10.12 3.94 -22.17
CA VAL A 116 -9.42 3.41 -20.99
C VAL A 116 -7.91 3.59 -21.13
N ALA A 117 -7.33 3.25 -22.30
CA ALA A 117 -5.90 3.40 -22.55
C ALA A 117 -5.45 4.88 -22.47
N ASP A 118 -6.23 5.77 -23.05
CA ASP A 118 -5.94 7.21 -23.03
C ASP A 118 -6.08 7.78 -21.60
N THR A 119 -7.11 7.35 -20.87
CA THR A 119 -7.31 7.75 -19.46
C THR A 119 -6.17 7.23 -18.58
N PHE A 120 -5.72 5.99 -18.77
CA PHE A 120 -4.57 5.43 -18.05
C PHE A 120 -3.33 6.29 -18.23
N VAL A 121 -2.93 6.57 -19.48
CA VAL A 121 -1.73 7.38 -19.78
C VAL A 121 -1.87 8.78 -19.22
N ARG A 122 -3.05 9.39 -19.37
CA ARG A 122 -3.35 10.72 -18.86
C ARG A 122 -3.26 10.77 -17.32
N TYR A 123 -3.85 9.78 -16.63
CA TYR A 123 -3.82 9.70 -15.18
C TYR A 123 -2.39 9.61 -14.65
N GLN A 124 -1.57 8.71 -15.19
CA GLN A 124 -0.18 8.55 -14.76
C GLN A 124 0.65 9.83 -14.95
N LYS A 125 0.39 10.55 -16.04
CA LYS A 125 1.03 11.84 -16.30
C LYS A 125 0.56 12.93 -15.33
N ASP A 126 -0.76 13.10 -15.18
CA ASP A 126 -1.34 14.12 -14.30
C ASP A 126 -0.96 13.86 -12.83
N TRP A 127 -0.87 12.58 -12.42
CA TRP A 127 -0.37 12.17 -11.12
C TRP A 127 1.09 12.61 -10.91
N SER A 128 1.96 12.31 -11.85
CA SER A 128 3.38 12.65 -11.78
C SER A 128 3.65 14.15 -11.79
N GLU A 129 2.82 14.91 -12.47
CA GLU A 129 2.93 16.37 -12.61
C GLU A 129 2.11 17.14 -11.55
N PHE A 130 1.41 16.45 -10.63
CA PHE A 130 0.46 17.06 -9.69
C PHE A 130 -0.60 17.94 -10.39
N ASN A 131 -1.06 17.51 -11.56
CA ASN A 131 -1.99 18.27 -12.39
C ASN A 131 -3.46 18.06 -11.99
N ILE A 132 -3.82 18.50 -10.79
CA ILE A 132 -5.16 18.37 -10.19
C ILE A 132 -6.25 18.95 -11.11
N LYS A 133 -5.98 20.07 -11.79
CA LYS A 133 -6.95 20.68 -12.69
C LYS A 133 -7.32 19.80 -13.89
N SER A 134 -6.36 19.08 -14.43
CA SER A 134 -6.61 18.11 -15.51
C SER A 134 -7.44 16.94 -14.99
N MET A 135 -7.10 16.38 -13.82
CA MET A 135 -7.80 15.25 -13.21
C MET A 135 -9.30 15.52 -13.01
N GLN A 136 -9.66 16.73 -12.60
CA GLN A 136 -11.06 17.15 -12.41
C GLN A 136 -11.92 17.00 -13.67
N THR A 137 -11.32 17.01 -14.86
CA THR A 137 -12.06 16.97 -16.12
C THR A 137 -12.49 15.59 -16.58
N TYR A 138 -11.92 14.52 -16.00
CA TYR A 138 -12.17 13.13 -16.43
C TYR A 138 -12.45 12.16 -15.27
N MET A 139 -12.53 12.66 -14.03
CA MET A 139 -12.88 11.87 -12.86
C MET A 139 -14.28 12.21 -12.37
N THR A 140 -14.95 11.25 -11.70
CA THR A 140 -16.13 11.56 -10.90
C THR A 140 -15.73 12.48 -9.74
N ALA A 141 -16.70 13.27 -9.23
CA ALA A 141 -16.43 14.21 -8.14
C ALA A 141 -15.86 13.50 -6.90
N GLU A 142 -16.38 12.32 -6.59
CA GLU A 142 -15.94 11.51 -5.45
C GLU A 142 -14.50 11.01 -5.63
N TYR A 143 -14.21 10.40 -6.77
CA TYR A 143 -12.85 9.89 -7.01
C TYR A 143 -11.81 11.02 -7.15
N PHE A 144 -12.21 12.15 -7.75
CA PHE A 144 -11.38 13.36 -7.79
C PHE A 144 -11.04 13.89 -6.39
N GLN A 145 -12.02 13.91 -5.47
CA GLN A 145 -11.78 14.32 -4.10
C GLN A 145 -10.76 13.39 -3.42
N HIS A 146 -10.91 12.09 -3.57
CA HIS A 146 -9.94 11.11 -3.03
C HIS A 146 -8.55 11.30 -3.63
N ALA A 147 -8.42 11.34 -4.96
CA ALA A 147 -7.15 11.53 -5.65
C ALA A 147 -6.45 12.83 -5.23
N SER A 148 -7.21 13.92 -5.06
CA SER A 148 -6.67 15.21 -4.60
C SER A 148 -6.10 15.13 -3.19
N MET A 149 -6.77 14.44 -2.27
CA MET A 149 -6.26 14.23 -0.90
C MET A 149 -5.02 13.34 -0.88
N MET A 150 -4.95 12.32 -1.75
CA MET A 150 -3.75 11.49 -1.87
C MET A 150 -2.54 12.29 -2.37
N MET A 151 -2.74 13.20 -3.32
CA MET A 151 -1.69 14.11 -3.78
C MET A 151 -1.26 15.09 -2.68
N GLU A 152 -2.22 15.61 -1.89
CA GLU A 152 -1.92 16.43 -0.72
C GLU A 152 -1.09 15.65 0.33
N ALA A 153 -1.41 14.37 0.56
CA ALA A 153 -0.65 13.49 1.44
C ALA A 153 0.79 13.25 0.96
N LEU A 154 0.99 13.04 -0.35
CA LEU A 154 2.33 12.94 -0.95
C LEU A 154 3.12 14.25 -0.75
N ALA A 155 2.49 15.39 -0.97
CA ALA A 155 3.13 16.69 -0.76
C ALA A 155 3.51 16.90 0.72
N GLN A 156 2.67 16.52 1.68
CA GLN A 156 2.98 16.55 3.11
C GLN A 156 4.17 15.64 3.46
N ALA A 157 4.27 14.48 2.81
CA ALA A 157 5.39 13.56 2.99
C ALA A 157 6.67 14.00 2.28
N ASP A 158 6.67 15.14 1.60
CA ASP A 158 7.78 15.62 0.73
C ASP A 158 8.14 14.62 -0.37
N ARG A 159 7.10 14.05 -1.01
CA ARG A 159 7.22 12.99 -2.03
C ARG A 159 6.61 13.41 -3.35
N THR A 160 7.28 13.03 -4.44
CA THR A 160 6.73 13.03 -5.79
C THR A 160 6.96 11.65 -6.40
N ASN A 161 5.88 11.06 -6.86
CA ASN A 161 5.91 9.78 -7.57
C ASN A 161 5.83 10.07 -9.07
N ILE A 162 6.85 9.68 -9.82
CA ILE A 162 6.99 9.92 -11.25
C ILE A 162 6.83 8.59 -11.99
N VAL A 163 5.81 8.52 -12.83
CA VAL A 163 5.56 7.37 -13.71
C VAL A 163 5.85 7.79 -15.15
N ASP A 164 6.83 7.13 -15.75
CA ASP A 164 7.23 7.42 -17.14
C ASP A 164 7.48 6.14 -17.95
N LYS A 165 7.96 6.26 -19.18
CA LYS A 165 8.15 5.15 -20.15
C LYS A 165 6.90 4.29 -20.33
N ILE A 166 5.74 4.90 -20.26
CA ILE A 166 4.46 4.21 -20.30
C ILE A 166 4.21 3.65 -21.69
N LYS A 167 3.91 2.35 -21.77
CA LYS A 167 3.48 1.68 -22.99
C LYS A 167 2.32 0.72 -22.63
N VAL A 168 1.12 1.06 -23.06
CA VAL A 168 -0.04 0.20 -22.89
C VAL A 168 0.10 -1.00 -23.83
N ASN A 169 0.14 -2.20 -23.25
CA ASN A 169 0.25 -3.46 -23.99
C ASN A 169 -1.13 -4.00 -24.33
N ARG A 170 -2.10 -3.85 -23.40
CA ARG A 170 -3.43 -4.40 -23.56
C ARG A 170 -4.43 -3.72 -22.65
N THR A 171 -5.65 -3.54 -23.16
CA THR A 171 -6.82 -3.10 -22.40
C THR A 171 -7.95 -4.09 -22.62
N GLU A 172 -8.63 -4.51 -21.54
CA GLU A 172 -9.76 -5.43 -21.61
C GLU A 172 -10.91 -4.92 -20.75
N ILE A 173 -12.15 -5.11 -21.20
CA ILE A 173 -13.34 -4.82 -20.41
C ILE A 173 -13.68 -6.06 -19.59
N ASP A 174 -13.57 -5.97 -18.28
CA ASP A 174 -13.73 -7.09 -17.35
C ASP A 174 -15.19 -7.33 -16.96
N SER A 175 -15.95 -6.25 -16.78
CA SER A 175 -17.35 -6.26 -16.46
C SER A 175 -18.03 -4.94 -16.83
N PHE A 176 -19.32 -4.96 -17.01
CA PHE A 176 -20.12 -3.73 -17.14
C PHE A 176 -21.56 -3.96 -16.63
N SER A 177 -22.18 -2.88 -16.21
CA SER A 177 -23.57 -2.79 -15.82
C SER A 177 -24.26 -1.71 -16.64
N ASN A 178 -25.36 -2.07 -17.27
CA ASN A 178 -26.19 -1.17 -18.09
C ASN A 178 -27.66 -1.41 -17.69
N PRO A 179 -28.07 -0.94 -16.50
CA PRO A 179 -29.43 -1.20 -16.03
C PRO A 179 -30.50 -0.45 -16.83
N ASP A 180 -30.27 0.84 -17.15
CA ASP A 180 -31.29 1.70 -17.77
C ASP A 180 -30.73 2.66 -18.84
N GLY A 181 -29.47 2.54 -19.22
CA GLY A 181 -28.81 3.41 -20.21
C GLY A 181 -28.67 4.86 -19.73
N THR A 182 -28.36 5.06 -18.45
CA THR A 182 -28.32 6.36 -17.78
C THR A 182 -27.02 6.54 -17.00
N ASP A 183 -26.91 7.57 -16.18
CA ASP A 183 -25.76 7.86 -15.30
C ASP A 183 -25.47 6.74 -14.25
N SER A 184 -26.31 5.70 -14.17
CA SER A 184 -26.05 4.48 -13.40
C SER A 184 -25.17 3.44 -14.13
N ASP A 185 -24.97 3.62 -15.44
CA ASP A 185 -24.12 2.74 -16.24
C ASP A 185 -22.68 2.83 -15.76
N ASN A 186 -22.02 1.69 -15.71
CA ASN A 186 -20.63 1.59 -15.28
C ASN A 186 -19.92 0.39 -15.92
N PHE A 187 -18.61 0.45 -15.97
CA PHE A 187 -17.79 -0.68 -16.36
C PHE A 187 -16.45 -0.70 -15.62
N ILE A 188 -15.83 -1.88 -15.59
CA ILE A 188 -14.48 -2.10 -15.07
C ILE A 188 -13.64 -2.62 -16.22
N ALA A 189 -12.46 -2.06 -16.36
CA ALA A 189 -11.47 -2.47 -17.34
C ALA A 189 -10.11 -2.73 -16.69
N SER A 190 -9.38 -3.72 -17.20
CA SER A 190 -7.98 -3.94 -16.85
C SER A 190 -7.06 -3.34 -17.90
N VAL A 191 -5.97 -2.73 -17.44
CA VAL A 191 -4.88 -2.22 -18.25
C VAL A 191 -3.61 -2.95 -17.89
N ASP A 192 -2.95 -3.53 -18.88
CA ASP A 192 -1.62 -4.13 -18.81
C ASP A 192 -0.65 -3.21 -19.55
N ALA A 193 0.34 -2.70 -18.85
CA ALA A 193 1.28 -1.71 -19.39
C ALA A 193 2.71 -1.98 -18.92
N ASP A 194 3.69 -1.60 -19.76
CA ASP A 194 5.06 -1.41 -19.31
C ASP A 194 5.20 0.02 -18.79
N LEU A 195 5.88 0.21 -17.68
CA LEU A 195 6.14 1.55 -17.13
C LEU A 195 7.38 1.55 -16.23
N ARG A 196 7.90 2.74 -15.96
CA ARG A 196 8.88 2.98 -14.92
C ARG A 196 8.26 3.85 -13.84
N ASP A 197 8.39 3.40 -12.61
CA ASP A 197 7.95 4.09 -11.39
C ASP A 197 9.17 4.58 -10.61
N THR A 198 9.19 5.87 -10.28
CA THR A 198 10.28 6.53 -9.56
C THR A 198 9.71 7.41 -8.45
N LEU A 199 10.18 7.20 -7.22
CA LEU A 199 9.85 8.05 -6.08
C LEU A 199 11.03 8.96 -5.76
N ILE A 200 10.76 10.24 -5.59
CA ILE A 200 11.76 11.25 -5.23
C ILE A 200 11.33 12.04 -3.99
N THR A 201 12.30 12.58 -3.27
CA THR A 201 12.05 13.67 -2.30
C THR A 201 11.83 14.95 -3.09
N THR A 202 10.67 15.58 -2.93
CA THR A 202 10.28 16.76 -3.73
C THR A 202 11.23 17.94 -3.53
N SER A 203 11.58 18.23 -2.25
CA SER A 203 12.40 19.39 -1.89
C SER A 203 13.86 19.29 -2.36
N SER A 204 14.43 18.09 -2.41
CA SER A 204 15.84 17.87 -2.76
C SER A 204 16.05 17.26 -4.15
N GLY A 205 15.01 16.70 -4.76
CA GLY A 205 15.11 15.92 -5.97
C GLY A 205 15.83 14.58 -5.79
N GLN A 206 16.12 14.18 -4.56
CA GLN A 206 16.80 12.91 -4.27
C GLN A 206 15.92 11.74 -4.69
N GLN A 207 16.44 10.89 -5.56
CA GLN A 207 15.78 9.65 -5.92
C GLN A 207 15.87 8.65 -4.76
N LEU A 208 14.71 8.17 -4.33
CA LEU A 208 14.57 7.23 -3.24
C LEU A 208 14.44 5.80 -3.76
N TYR A 209 13.74 5.66 -4.86
CA TYR A 209 13.39 4.39 -5.45
C TYR A 209 13.15 4.56 -6.96
N THR A 210 13.48 3.54 -7.73
CA THR A 210 13.06 3.41 -9.13
C THR A 210 12.92 1.94 -9.50
N LYS A 211 11.85 1.61 -10.22
CA LYS A 211 11.61 0.25 -10.70
C LYS A 211 10.97 0.28 -12.08
N GLU A 212 11.42 -0.59 -12.96
CA GLU A 212 10.77 -0.84 -14.24
C GLU A 212 9.84 -2.05 -14.10
N TYR A 213 8.62 -1.88 -14.56
CA TYR A 213 7.60 -2.93 -14.58
C TYR A 213 7.34 -3.33 -16.03
N PRO A 214 7.73 -4.55 -16.44
CA PRO A 214 7.49 -5.05 -17.81
C PRO A 214 6.05 -5.54 -18.02
N SER A 215 5.25 -5.59 -16.98
CA SER A 215 3.82 -5.88 -16.99
C SER A 215 3.23 -5.37 -15.69
N TYR A 216 2.55 -4.24 -15.77
CA TYR A 216 1.86 -3.59 -14.66
C TYR A 216 0.36 -3.69 -14.92
N LEU A 217 -0.36 -4.34 -14.02
CA LEU A 217 -1.79 -4.59 -14.17
C LEU A 217 -2.59 -3.81 -13.14
N GLU A 218 -3.49 -2.96 -13.62
CA GLU A 218 -4.47 -2.25 -12.79
C GLU A 218 -5.88 -2.39 -13.35
N HIS A 219 -6.88 -2.22 -12.46
CA HIS A 219 -8.29 -2.22 -12.80
C HIS A 219 -8.86 -0.82 -12.63
N TYR A 220 -9.43 -0.29 -13.68
CA TYR A 220 -10.03 1.03 -13.77
C TYR A 220 -11.54 0.92 -13.76
N LYS A 221 -12.21 1.62 -12.86
CA LYS A 221 -13.67 1.73 -12.78
C LYS A 221 -14.12 3.00 -13.47
N PHE A 222 -15.10 2.88 -14.33
CA PHE A 222 -15.70 4.02 -15.03
C PHE A 222 -17.18 4.09 -14.76
N LYS A 223 -17.69 5.30 -14.62
CA LYS A 223 -19.11 5.61 -14.47
C LYS A 223 -19.56 6.56 -15.57
N ARG A 224 -20.74 6.31 -16.09
CA ARG A 224 -21.32 7.18 -17.11
C ARG A 224 -21.70 8.53 -16.51
N HIS A 225 -21.40 9.58 -17.23
CA HIS A 225 -21.87 10.93 -16.96
C HIS A 225 -22.32 11.56 -18.28
N ASN A 226 -23.63 11.72 -18.48
CA ASN A 226 -24.21 12.12 -19.77
C ASN A 226 -23.77 11.21 -20.92
N ASN A 227 -23.02 11.77 -21.89
CA ASN A 227 -22.50 11.06 -23.07
C ASN A 227 -21.00 10.76 -22.97
N ASP A 228 -20.47 10.66 -21.76
CA ASP A 228 -19.05 10.38 -21.53
C ASP A 228 -18.83 9.38 -20.39
N TRP A 229 -17.62 8.89 -20.27
CA TRP A 229 -17.18 8.00 -19.22
C TRP A 229 -16.16 8.69 -18.33
N LEU A 230 -16.47 8.83 -17.04
CA LEU A 230 -15.58 9.39 -16.05
C LEU A 230 -14.93 8.27 -15.24
N LEU A 231 -13.65 8.45 -14.92
CA LEU A 231 -12.92 7.57 -14.02
C LEU A 231 -13.49 7.68 -12.60
N ASP A 232 -13.94 6.54 -12.06
CA ASP A 232 -14.62 6.44 -10.76
C ASP A 232 -13.79 5.70 -9.70
N GLY A 233 -12.69 5.09 -10.09
CA GLY A 233 -11.79 4.42 -9.16
C GLY A 233 -10.71 3.62 -9.86
N ILE A 234 -9.65 3.31 -9.12
CA ILE A 234 -8.57 2.43 -9.54
C ILE A 234 -8.34 1.40 -8.42
N ASP A 235 -8.35 0.13 -8.78
CA ASP A 235 -8.01 -0.97 -7.87
C ASP A 235 -6.72 -1.64 -8.35
N THR A 236 -5.80 -1.87 -7.44
CA THR A 236 -4.64 -2.69 -7.73
C THR A 236 -5.00 -4.17 -7.69
N SER A 237 -4.35 -4.98 -8.53
CA SER A 237 -4.59 -6.43 -8.59
C SER A 237 -4.21 -7.19 -7.31
N THR A 238 -3.48 -6.54 -6.42
CA THR A 238 -2.98 -7.08 -5.15
C THR A 238 -3.90 -6.87 -3.97
N ALA A 239 -5.07 -6.25 -4.15
CA ALA A 239 -6.08 -6.15 -3.12
C ALA A 239 -6.55 -7.55 -2.67
N SER A 240 -5.70 -8.26 -1.98
CA SER A 240 -6.02 -9.52 -1.35
C SER A 240 -6.76 -9.23 -0.05
N LEU A 241 -7.93 -9.53 -0.09
CA LEU A 241 -9.04 -9.59 0.82
C LEU A 241 -8.70 -10.36 2.10
N GLY A 242 -8.08 -9.69 3.07
CA GLY A 242 -8.00 -10.18 4.44
C GLY A 242 -9.27 -9.79 5.21
N MET A 243 -9.79 -10.69 6.04
CA MET A 243 -10.96 -10.45 6.90
C MET A 243 -10.81 -9.27 7.89
N LEU A 244 -9.59 -8.76 8.08
CA LEU A 244 -9.29 -7.63 8.98
C LEU A 244 -9.72 -6.27 8.43
N GLN A 245 -10.15 -6.20 7.17
CA GLN A 245 -10.38 -4.94 6.46
C GLN A 245 -11.80 -4.39 6.62
N THR A 246 -12.79 -5.23 6.87
CA THR A 246 -14.18 -4.77 6.98
C THR A 246 -14.37 -3.78 8.12
N SER A 247 -13.75 -4.00 9.27
CA SER A 247 -13.91 -3.09 10.43
C SER A 247 -13.29 -1.72 10.21
N VAL A 248 -12.15 -1.62 9.49
CA VAL A 248 -11.51 -0.34 9.19
C VAL A 248 -12.23 0.37 8.04
N GLN A 249 -12.74 -0.38 7.08
CA GLN A 249 -13.60 0.17 6.03
C GLN A 249 -14.90 0.71 6.60
N ASP A 250 -15.57 -0.03 7.48
CA ASP A 250 -16.78 0.42 8.18
C ASP A 250 -16.51 1.68 9.00
N PHE A 251 -15.35 1.75 9.67
CA PHE A 251 -14.90 2.95 10.37
C PHE A 251 -14.74 4.14 9.41
N ALA A 252 -14.09 3.94 8.27
CA ALA A 252 -13.88 5.00 7.28
C ALA A 252 -15.21 5.53 6.75
N GLU A 253 -16.15 4.66 6.37
CA GLU A 253 -17.49 5.01 5.91
C GLU A 253 -18.26 5.79 6.99
N ALA A 254 -18.24 5.32 8.25
CA ALA A 254 -18.93 5.97 9.38
C ALA A 254 -18.38 7.38 9.69
N ASN A 255 -17.14 7.67 9.31
CA ASN A 255 -16.47 8.94 9.56
C ASN A 255 -16.29 9.81 8.30
N ASN A 256 -16.89 9.42 7.17
CA ASN A 256 -16.73 10.08 5.86
C ASN A 256 -15.27 10.20 5.42
N LEU A 257 -14.50 9.14 5.62
CA LEU A 257 -13.11 9.02 5.16
C LEU A 257 -13.05 8.08 3.96
N PHE A 258 -12.14 8.32 3.04
CA PHE A 258 -11.82 7.38 1.99
C PHE A 258 -10.89 6.30 2.54
N PHE A 259 -11.15 5.06 2.16
CA PHE A 259 -10.36 3.91 2.54
C PHE A 259 -9.52 3.38 1.39
N SER A 260 -8.26 3.07 1.66
CA SER A 260 -7.35 2.38 0.75
C SER A 260 -6.62 1.27 1.50
N LEU A 261 -6.59 0.08 0.87
CA LEU A 261 -6.05 -1.10 1.53
C LEU A 261 -4.56 -1.00 1.78
N ASP A 262 -3.81 -0.64 0.75
CA ASP A 262 -2.36 -0.66 0.72
C ASP A 262 -1.84 0.50 -0.14
N TRP A 263 -0.98 1.32 0.46
CA TRP A 263 -0.25 2.38 -0.24
C TRP A 263 1.27 2.13 -0.20
N GLY A 264 1.70 0.98 0.31
CA GLY A 264 3.09 0.62 0.41
C GLY A 264 3.91 1.72 1.08
N TYR A 265 4.99 2.11 0.42
CA TYR A 265 5.94 3.12 0.92
C TYR A 265 5.69 4.53 0.40
N LEU A 266 4.75 4.76 -0.50
CA LEU A 266 4.57 6.06 -1.18
C LEU A 266 4.33 7.22 -0.21
N LEU A 267 3.58 6.98 0.86
CA LEU A 267 3.21 7.98 1.85
C LEU A 267 4.14 8.02 3.08
N LEU A 268 5.21 7.22 3.12
CA LEU A 268 6.14 7.22 4.26
C LEU A 268 6.87 8.55 4.35
N PRO A 269 6.83 9.24 5.50
CA PRO A 269 7.55 10.48 5.71
C PRO A 269 9.06 10.31 5.56
N ALA A 270 9.72 11.38 5.10
CA ALA A 270 11.18 11.39 4.91
C ALA A 270 11.94 11.36 6.23
N ARG A 271 11.34 11.86 7.29
CA ARG A 271 11.98 12.13 8.57
C ARG A 271 11.07 11.73 9.74
N GLY A 272 11.70 11.59 10.89
CA GLY A 272 11.04 11.26 12.15
C GLY A 272 11.57 9.96 12.73
N GLN A 273 11.60 9.87 14.06
CA GLN A 273 12.12 8.71 14.78
C GLN A 273 11.27 7.46 14.54
N LEU A 274 9.95 7.67 14.40
CA LEU A 274 8.97 6.62 14.14
C LEU A 274 9.24 5.90 12.80
N PHE A 275 9.68 6.65 11.80
CA PHE A 275 9.89 6.16 10.44
C PHE A 275 11.36 5.82 10.13
N GLY A 276 12.24 5.94 11.11
CA GLY A 276 13.67 5.71 10.94
C GLY A 276 14.31 6.68 9.94
N ASN A 277 15.31 6.21 9.22
CA ASN A 277 16.01 7.02 8.20
C ASN A 277 15.33 6.97 6.81
N GLY A 278 14.04 6.67 6.74
CA GLY A 278 13.31 6.59 5.48
C GLY A 278 13.82 5.46 4.58
N THR A 279 14.22 4.33 5.16
CA THR A 279 14.59 3.15 4.38
C THR A 279 13.33 2.61 3.71
N PHE A 280 13.26 2.82 2.40
CA PHE A 280 12.20 2.30 1.54
C PHE A 280 12.54 0.88 1.11
N GLY A 281 11.57 0.01 1.06
CA GLY A 281 11.74 -1.32 0.49
C GLY A 281 11.05 -2.45 1.24
N THR A 282 10.76 -2.25 2.52
CA THR A 282 10.14 -3.28 3.35
C THR A 282 9.11 -2.73 4.34
N SER A 283 8.98 -1.40 4.42
CA SER A 283 8.01 -0.73 5.30
C SER A 283 6.72 -0.44 4.53
N ASP A 284 5.58 -0.82 5.09
CA ASP A 284 4.28 -0.70 4.44
C ASP A 284 3.30 0.16 5.24
N ILE A 285 2.53 0.98 4.52
CA ILE A 285 1.34 1.65 5.03
C ILE A 285 0.12 0.86 4.55
N ASN A 286 -0.65 0.36 5.49
CA ASN A 286 -1.85 -0.43 5.25
C ASN A 286 -3.07 0.18 5.94
N ASN A 287 -4.27 -0.22 5.55
CA ASN A 287 -5.52 0.22 6.16
C ASN A 287 -5.64 1.75 6.23
N HIS A 288 -5.28 2.42 5.16
CA HIS A 288 -5.20 3.87 5.11
C HIS A 288 -6.58 4.51 4.95
N CYS A 289 -6.94 5.33 5.94
CA CYS A 289 -8.14 6.15 5.94
C CYS A 289 -7.73 7.62 5.80
N ILE A 290 -8.28 8.32 4.81
CA ILE A 290 -7.93 9.71 4.51
C ILE A 290 -9.17 10.57 4.35
N GLY A 291 -9.14 11.78 4.88
CA GLY A 291 -10.24 12.72 4.76
C GLY A 291 -9.86 14.10 5.24
N LYS A 292 -10.85 15.00 5.37
CA LYS A 292 -10.64 16.33 5.91
C LYS A 292 -11.50 16.56 7.15
N TYR A 293 -10.91 17.24 8.12
CA TYR A 293 -11.58 17.76 9.28
C TYR A 293 -11.25 19.25 9.42
N ASN A 294 -12.27 20.12 9.42
CA ASN A 294 -12.09 21.58 9.35
C ASN A 294 -11.17 22.00 8.16
N ASP A 295 -11.37 21.40 6.99
CA ASP A 295 -10.56 21.59 5.77
C ASP A 295 -9.08 21.19 5.86
N VAL A 296 -8.63 20.64 6.99
CA VAL A 296 -7.28 20.11 7.17
C VAL A 296 -7.24 18.61 6.92
N LEU A 297 -6.25 18.15 6.21
CA LEU A 297 -6.06 16.74 5.89
C LEU A 297 -5.78 15.93 7.16
N ILE A 298 -6.52 14.84 7.34
CA ILE A 298 -6.30 13.84 8.38
C ILE A 298 -6.07 12.48 7.73
N GLN A 299 -5.17 11.70 8.33
CA GLN A 299 -4.84 10.35 7.89
C GLN A 299 -4.76 9.42 9.10
N LEU A 300 -5.32 8.22 8.97
CA LEU A 300 -5.17 7.13 9.92
C LEU A 300 -4.73 5.89 9.15
N TYR A 301 -3.73 5.18 9.65
CA TYR A 301 -3.19 4.01 8.98
C TYR A 301 -2.41 3.09 9.92
N THR A 302 -2.19 1.87 9.47
CA THR A 302 -1.23 0.95 10.10
C THR A 302 0.11 1.07 9.38
N TYR A 303 1.18 1.27 10.13
CA TYR A 303 2.55 1.30 9.64
C TYR A 303 3.30 0.08 10.16
N ILE A 304 3.87 -0.69 9.24
CA ILE A 304 4.70 -1.86 9.55
C ILE A 304 6.11 -1.55 9.06
N PRO A 305 7.05 -1.23 9.97
CA PRO A 305 8.46 -1.12 9.60
C PRO A 305 8.99 -2.46 9.11
N GLU A 306 10.19 -2.44 8.53
CA GLU A 306 10.85 -3.64 7.99
C GLU A 306 10.55 -4.90 8.80
N PRO A 307 9.98 -5.94 8.18
CA PRO A 307 9.67 -7.17 8.89
C PRO A 307 10.98 -7.79 9.36
N ASP A 308 11.36 -7.53 10.59
CA ASP A 308 12.26 -8.43 11.29
C ASP A 308 11.44 -9.70 11.55
N TYR A 309 11.81 -10.81 10.95
CA TYR A 309 11.20 -12.14 11.15
C TYR A 309 11.07 -12.56 12.63
N LYS A 310 11.55 -11.73 13.56
CA LYS A 310 11.55 -11.96 15.01
C LYS A 310 10.63 -11.02 15.78
N SER A 311 10.11 -9.95 15.20
CA SER A 311 9.20 -9.02 15.89
C SER A 311 8.11 -8.54 14.94
N GLU A 312 6.87 -8.82 15.27
CA GLU A 312 5.67 -8.20 14.67
C GLU A 312 5.50 -6.76 15.21
N THR A 313 6.52 -5.91 15.00
CA THR A 313 6.42 -4.51 15.40
C THR A 313 5.70 -3.73 14.32
N GLY A 314 4.56 -3.17 14.68
CA GLY A 314 3.79 -2.27 13.84
C GLY A 314 3.20 -1.16 14.68
N TYR A 315 2.63 -0.15 14.03
CA TYR A 315 2.03 1.00 14.68
C TYR A 315 0.70 1.36 14.05
N VAL A 316 -0.28 1.73 14.85
CA VAL A 316 -1.45 2.47 14.39
C VAL A 316 -1.14 3.94 14.55
N ILE A 317 -1.32 4.72 13.47
CA ILE A 317 -0.94 6.12 13.39
C ILE A 317 -2.14 6.96 13.00
N ALA A 318 -2.32 8.11 13.68
CA ALA A 318 -3.19 9.19 13.25
C ALA A 318 -2.34 10.44 13.01
N GLN A 319 -2.49 11.06 11.85
CA GLN A 319 -1.62 12.12 11.35
C GLN A 319 -2.42 13.32 10.87
N THR A 320 -1.88 14.53 11.13
CA THR A 320 -2.39 15.77 10.54
C THR A 320 -1.32 16.88 10.53
N SER A 321 -1.61 17.97 9.82
CA SER A 321 -0.78 19.17 9.85
C SER A 321 -1.06 19.99 11.11
N VAL A 322 -0.02 20.68 11.61
CA VAL A 322 -0.11 21.65 12.71
C VAL A 322 0.12 23.07 12.21
N PRO A 323 -0.37 24.11 12.91
CA PRO A 323 -0.41 25.48 12.38
C PRO A 323 0.95 26.12 12.09
N LYS A 324 1.99 25.65 12.75
CA LYS A 324 3.35 26.19 12.61
C LYS A 324 4.40 25.09 12.67
N ASN A 325 5.62 25.42 12.29
CA ASN A 325 6.76 24.52 12.43
C ASN A 325 7.24 24.53 13.89
N TYR A 326 7.26 23.34 14.53
CA TYR A 326 7.75 23.12 15.89
C TYR A 326 9.11 22.43 15.94
N GLY A 327 9.76 22.22 14.78
CA GLY A 327 10.95 21.39 14.69
C GLY A 327 10.63 19.92 14.95
N GLU A 328 11.39 19.28 15.81
CA GLU A 328 11.12 17.90 16.20
C GLU A 328 10.78 17.82 17.70
N ILE A 329 9.59 17.28 18.01
CA ILE A 329 9.12 17.01 19.37
C ILE A 329 8.75 15.54 19.46
N SER A 330 9.16 14.87 20.53
CA SER A 330 8.78 13.48 20.82
C SER A 330 8.25 13.39 22.25
N ILE A 331 7.00 12.95 22.41
CA ILE A 331 6.35 12.67 23.68
C ILE A 331 6.12 11.18 23.75
N ARG A 332 6.80 10.49 24.66
CA ARG A 332 6.78 9.03 24.77
C ARG A 332 6.42 8.57 26.16
N ARG A 333 5.60 7.52 26.24
CA ARG A 333 5.36 6.85 27.51
C ARG A 333 6.63 6.10 27.93
N LYS A 334 7.03 6.28 29.20
CA LYS A 334 8.21 5.62 29.75
C LYS A 334 7.97 4.13 29.89
N GLY A 335 8.88 3.31 29.39
CA GLY A 335 8.81 1.85 29.44
C GLY A 335 8.20 1.17 28.22
N ALA A 336 7.43 1.88 27.38
CA ALA A 336 6.74 1.28 26.24
C ALA A 336 7.63 1.02 25.01
N LEU A 337 8.68 1.81 24.80
CA LEU A 337 9.49 1.73 23.57
C LEU A 337 10.99 1.96 23.87
N SER A 338 11.64 1.00 24.50
CA SER A 338 13.12 1.01 24.66
C SER A 338 13.88 0.88 23.33
N VAL A 339 13.17 0.61 22.22
CA VAL A 339 13.73 0.31 20.90
C VAL A 339 14.01 1.57 20.08
N LEU A 340 13.32 2.68 20.32
CA LEU A 340 13.65 3.93 19.65
C LEU A 340 14.96 4.48 20.26
N SER A 341 16.05 4.30 19.53
CA SER A 341 17.40 4.68 19.93
C SER A 341 17.45 6.07 20.55
N LYS A 342 18.35 6.28 21.52
CA LYS A 342 18.65 7.61 22.08
C LYS A 342 18.92 8.58 20.94
N VAL A 343 17.97 9.48 20.71
CA VAL A 343 18.12 10.48 19.65
C VAL A 343 19.09 11.53 20.15
N LYS A 344 20.28 11.48 19.63
CA LYS A 344 21.42 12.29 20.11
C LYS A 344 21.23 13.80 19.97
N HIS A 345 20.24 14.25 19.17
CA HIS A 345 20.03 15.68 18.90
C HIS A 345 18.82 16.29 19.61
N LEU A 346 18.07 15.50 20.38
CA LEU A 346 16.93 16.00 21.16
C LEU A 346 17.30 16.19 22.63
N THR A 347 16.84 17.30 23.19
CA THR A 347 17.00 17.64 24.61
C THR A 347 15.75 17.25 25.38
N LYS A 348 15.93 16.66 26.56
CA LYS A 348 14.82 16.34 27.46
C LYS A 348 14.26 17.62 28.07
N LEU A 349 12.94 17.72 28.06
CA LEU A 349 12.18 18.79 28.71
C LEU A 349 11.35 18.21 29.85
N GLU A 350 11.09 19.03 30.85
CA GLU A 350 10.16 18.75 31.93
C GLU A 350 8.98 19.73 31.82
N THR A 351 7.76 19.17 31.79
CA THR A 351 6.54 19.96 31.82
C THR A 351 6.25 20.41 33.24
N GLU A 352 5.39 21.41 33.41
CA GLU A 352 4.95 21.86 34.74
C GLU A 352 4.14 20.81 35.52
N TRP A 353 3.68 19.75 34.84
CA TRP A 353 2.89 18.69 35.44
C TRP A 353 3.75 17.48 35.84
N ALA A 354 4.05 17.40 37.13
CA ALA A 354 4.97 16.41 37.70
C ALA A 354 4.49 14.95 37.48
N ASP A 355 3.18 14.69 37.52
CA ASP A 355 2.65 13.34 37.36
C ASP A 355 2.76 12.88 35.89
N PHE A 356 2.53 13.78 34.93
CA PHE A 356 2.79 13.50 33.54
C PHE A 356 4.28 13.18 33.29
N ASN A 357 5.18 13.98 33.88
CA ASN A 357 6.62 13.76 33.78
C ASN A 357 7.10 12.43 34.37
N LYS A 358 6.33 11.81 35.28
CA LYS A 358 6.62 10.46 35.79
C LYS A 358 6.32 9.39 34.74
N LYS A 359 5.25 9.55 33.99
CA LYS A 359 4.73 8.60 33.00
C LYS A 359 5.30 8.83 31.59
N TYR A 360 5.50 10.08 31.22
CA TYR A 360 5.94 10.48 29.90
C TYR A 360 7.33 11.14 29.91
N GLU A 361 8.02 11.01 28.80
CA GLU A 361 9.26 11.74 28.49
C GLU A 361 9.01 12.66 27.31
N VAL A 362 9.34 13.93 27.46
CA VAL A 362 9.26 14.94 26.41
C VAL A 362 10.67 15.27 25.94
N LEU A 363 10.91 15.15 24.66
CA LEU A 363 12.18 15.44 23.99
C LEU A 363 11.93 16.42 22.85
N ALA A 364 12.79 17.40 22.65
CA ALA A 364 12.66 18.36 21.58
C ALA A 364 14.01 18.79 21.01
N SER A 365 14.03 19.16 19.72
CA SER A 365 15.18 19.77 19.06
C SER A 365 15.39 21.23 19.48
N ASP A 366 14.30 21.93 19.80
CA ASP A 366 14.28 23.30 20.28
C ASP A 366 13.33 23.41 21.47
N GLY A 367 13.87 23.78 22.64
CA GLY A 367 13.10 23.87 23.87
C GLY A 367 12.13 25.06 23.88
N GLU A 368 12.46 26.17 23.22
CA GLU A 368 11.58 27.33 23.15
C GLU A 368 10.37 27.08 22.25
N LEU A 369 10.58 26.42 21.11
CA LEU A 369 9.48 25.99 20.24
C LEU A 369 8.59 24.95 20.92
N ALA A 370 9.17 24.00 21.64
CA ALA A 370 8.42 22.97 22.33
C ALA A 370 7.55 23.52 23.47
N THR A 371 8.00 24.53 24.19
CA THR A 371 7.19 25.17 25.26
C THR A 371 5.96 25.90 24.73
N SER A 372 5.96 26.25 23.44
CA SER A 372 4.80 26.83 22.75
C SER A 372 3.88 25.82 22.10
N PHE A 373 4.16 24.53 22.28
CA PHE A 373 3.33 23.46 21.69
C PHE A 373 2.06 23.29 22.51
N GLU A 374 0.94 23.62 21.94
CA GLU A 374 -0.36 23.76 22.59
C GLU A 374 -0.85 22.47 23.23
N LEU A 375 -0.41 21.31 22.73
CA LEU A 375 -0.79 20.01 23.29
C LEU A 375 -0.04 19.64 24.59
N LEU A 376 1.00 20.39 24.96
CA LEU A 376 1.64 20.28 26.29
C LEU A 376 0.85 21.04 27.37
N ASN A 377 -0.49 21.01 27.30
CA ASN A 377 -1.36 21.54 28.33
C ASN A 377 -1.99 20.40 29.17
N PRO A 378 -2.34 20.66 30.43
CA PRO A 378 -2.86 19.61 31.34
C PRO A 378 -4.07 18.87 30.79
N LYS A 379 -4.98 19.58 30.14
CA LYS A 379 -6.22 18.99 29.64
C LYS A 379 -6.01 17.93 28.54
N TYR A 380 -5.08 18.18 27.59
CA TYR A 380 -4.77 17.20 26.57
C TYR A 380 -3.92 16.06 27.12
N MET A 381 -3.02 16.37 28.05
CA MET A 381 -2.22 15.36 28.76
C MET A 381 -3.10 14.38 29.57
N GLU A 382 -4.15 14.87 30.23
CA GLU A 382 -5.15 14.02 30.91
C GLU A 382 -5.87 13.09 29.93
N GLN A 383 -6.21 13.56 28.72
CA GLN A 383 -6.84 12.74 27.70
C GLN A 383 -5.90 11.62 27.23
N LEU A 384 -4.61 11.90 27.06
CA LEU A 384 -3.61 10.88 26.71
C LEU A 384 -3.48 9.81 27.81
N GLU A 385 -3.54 10.23 29.08
CA GLU A 385 -3.46 9.30 30.22
C GLU A 385 -4.73 8.45 30.40
N ALA A 386 -5.89 8.91 29.95
CA ALA A 386 -7.16 8.24 30.08
C ALA A 386 -7.37 7.10 29.05
N VAL A 387 -6.54 7.01 28.04
CA VAL A 387 -6.63 5.97 27.02
C VAL A 387 -6.08 4.65 27.57
N GLU A 388 -6.76 3.54 27.25
CA GLU A 388 -6.41 2.20 27.74
C GLU A 388 -5.07 1.66 27.21
N PHE A 389 -4.63 2.14 26.06
CA PHE A 389 -3.35 1.77 25.44
C PHE A 389 -2.38 2.96 25.40
N ASP A 390 -1.10 2.67 25.20
CA ASP A 390 -0.06 3.68 25.18
C ASP A 390 -0.09 4.50 23.89
N VAL A 391 -0.42 5.78 23.99
CA VAL A 391 -0.33 6.72 22.88
C VAL A 391 0.91 7.60 23.04
N ASN A 392 1.70 7.68 21.97
CA ASN A 392 2.87 8.53 21.85
C ASN A 392 2.62 9.61 20.79
N ILE A 393 3.36 10.69 20.87
CA ILE A 393 3.28 11.79 19.90
C ILE A 393 4.66 12.03 19.33
N GLN A 394 4.73 12.21 18.02
CA GLN A 394 5.88 12.79 17.35
C GLN A 394 5.43 13.96 16.49
N VAL A 395 6.12 15.08 16.59
CA VAL A 395 5.99 16.21 15.67
C VAL A 395 7.27 16.28 14.85
N VAL A 396 7.12 16.45 13.55
CA VAL A 396 8.23 16.74 12.63
C VAL A 396 7.84 17.92 11.79
N ASP A 397 8.52 19.03 12.01
CA ASP A 397 8.22 20.33 11.41
C ASP A 397 6.78 20.79 11.72
N ASN A 398 5.88 20.68 10.76
CA ASN A 398 4.47 21.06 10.89
C ASN A 398 3.51 19.85 10.76
N ILE A 399 3.96 18.65 11.03
CA ILE A 399 3.12 17.45 11.01
C ILE A 399 3.20 16.76 12.37
N ILE A 400 2.03 16.41 12.91
CA ILE A 400 1.89 15.61 14.12
C ILE A 400 1.49 14.19 13.79
N TYR A 401 2.12 13.24 14.46
CA TYR A 401 1.82 11.81 14.44
C TYR A 401 1.45 11.37 15.86
N LEU A 402 0.20 10.96 16.06
CA LEU A 402 -0.23 10.22 17.24
C LEU A 402 -0.07 8.74 16.92
N TYR A 403 0.64 7.99 17.74
CA TYR A 403 0.91 6.58 17.40
C TYR A 403 0.95 5.67 18.62
N THR A 404 0.60 4.41 18.38
CA THR A 404 0.68 3.32 19.36
C THR A 404 1.25 2.07 18.69
N SER A 405 1.95 1.25 19.47
CA SER A 405 2.40 -0.09 19.04
C SER A 405 1.31 -1.16 19.21
N ASP A 406 0.17 -0.82 19.77
CA ASP A 406 -0.98 -1.73 19.85
C ASP A 406 -1.70 -1.73 18.49
N LEU A 407 -1.49 -2.77 17.69
CA LEU A 407 -2.13 -2.94 16.39
C LEU A 407 -3.64 -3.19 16.48
N SER A 408 -4.16 -3.50 17.67
CA SER A 408 -5.60 -3.65 17.93
C SER A 408 -6.27 -2.34 18.37
N ALA A 409 -5.52 -1.23 18.43
CA ALA A 409 -6.02 0.05 18.86
C ALA A 409 -7.20 0.53 18.01
N ASP A 410 -8.26 0.97 18.66
CA ASP A 410 -9.46 1.46 17.98
C ASP A 410 -9.18 2.78 17.25
N TYR A 411 -9.41 2.80 15.95
CA TYR A 411 -9.28 3.98 15.11
C TYR A 411 -10.22 5.13 15.57
N ASN A 412 -11.37 4.83 16.18
CA ASN A 412 -12.25 5.85 16.74
C ASN A 412 -11.59 6.60 17.91
N ILE A 413 -10.84 5.89 18.77
CA ILE A 413 -10.10 6.52 19.86
C ILE A 413 -8.98 7.41 19.29
N MET A 414 -8.22 6.91 18.32
CA MET A 414 -7.14 7.67 17.67
C MET A 414 -7.69 8.92 16.96
N LEU A 415 -8.81 8.81 16.25
CA LEU A 415 -9.50 9.94 15.61
C LEU A 415 -10.02 10.93 16.65
N GLY A 416 -10.55 10.43 17.78
CA GLY A 416 -11.02 11.25 18.89
C GLY A 416 -9.91 12.10 19.49
N LEU A 417 -8.73 11.52 19.74
CA LEU A 417 -7.53 12.24 20.20
C LEU A 417 -7.07 13.28 19.18
N LEU A 418 -7.09 12.92 17.87
CA LEU A 418 -6.72 13.85 16.83
C LEU A 418 -7.69 15.06 16.75
N LYS A 419 -9.01 14.82 16.84
CA LYS A 419 -10.03 15.89 16.90
C LYS A 419 -9.88 16.77 18.16
N SER A 420 -9.49 16.17 19.27
CA SER A 420 -9.17 16.93 20.50
C SER A 420 -7.94 17.80 20.31
N ALA A 421 -6.91 17.30 19.63
CA ALA A 421 -5.73 18.07 19.27
C ALA A 421 -6.10 19.31 18.43
N PHE A 422 -6.96 19.16 17.42
CA PHE A 422 -7.49 20.29 16.64
C PHE A 422 -8.12 21.37 17.53
N LYS A 423 -8.94 20.96 18.50
CA LYS A 423 -9.60 21.89 19.42
C LYS A 423 -8.59 22.67 20.29
N GLU A 424 -7.59 21.98 20.84
CA GLU A 424 -6.57 22.63 21.69
C GLU A 424 -5.65 23.54 20.87
N MET A 425 -5.34 23.17 19.63
CA MET A 425 -4.50 23.96 18.72
C MET A 425 -5.28 25.04 17.95
N LYS A 426 -6.60 25.09 18.09
CA LYS A 426 -7.50 26.03 17.42
C LYS A 426 -7.42 25.99 15.88
N ILE A 427 -7.35 24.75 15.34
CA ILE A 427 -7.32 24.48 13.90
C ILE A 427 -8.76 24.30 13.41
#